data_4267eb1aad7fa114c60dc6749434281b
#
_entry.id   4267eb1aad7fa114c60dc6749434281b
#
_cell.length_a   1.000
_cell.length_b   1.000
_cell.length_c   1.000
_cell.angle_alpha   90.00
_cell.angle_beta   90.00
_cell.angle_gamma   90.00
#
_symmetry.space_group_name_H-M   'P 1'
#
loop_
_entity.id
_entity.type
_entity.pdbx_description
1 polymer ?
#
loop_
_entity_poly.entity_id
_entity_poly.type
_entity_poly.pdbx_seq_one_letter_code
_entity_poly.pdbx_strand_id
1 'polypeptide(L)'
;MALFVEELGVKGPAVPFYAGIAVASSSFTSALMAPIWGSLADRYGRKPMMLRASIAMTLTMGGIAFVPSVFWLLLLRLLNGVFSGFVPNSTALIASQVPKNQSGYALGTLSTGTIAGTLMGPLLGGLIAEQFGVRNVFLLVGFFLFLVSVLTWWGIEEDYQQISKEEHISSWTLLASIQHKDILLGLFLTSMTIQMIGQSISPILPLYVRELGQSNNIIFVSGLIVSAMGISSILTSGWMGKLGDRIGNHRLLLLALLYSGILYIFCALAQTPFQLGLFRFLFGIGTGALMPGVTALLNRMTPKEGISRIFSYNQLFFYVGGVLGPVMGSSIAMHVNYHWVFYGTAILAFTDLAFLLFIFRKYLKVREISAH
;
A
#
# COMPACT_ATOMS: atom_id res chain seq x y z
N MET A 1 -7.91 7.59 11.70
CA MET A 1 -9.17 7.89 11.03
C MET A 1 -10.40 7.69 11.92
N ALA A 2 -10.57 6.52 12.53
CA ALA A 2 -11.79 6.24 13.30
C ALA A 2 -12.06 7.28 14.41
N LEU A 3 -11.07 7.60 15.24
CA LEU A 3 -11.23 8.61 16.30
C LEU A 3 -11.56 10.01 15.77
N PHE A 4 -11.07 10.35 14.57
CA PHE A 4 -11.44 11.61 13.92
C PHE A 4 -12.89 11.59 13.41
N VAL A 5 -13.37 10.44 12.93
CA VAL A 5 -14.78 10.25 12.55
C VAL A 5 -15.69 10.35 13.78
N GLU A 6 -15.27 9.84 14.93
CA GLU A 6 -15.96 10.05 16.21
C GLU A 6 -16.02 11.54 16.60
N GLU A 7 -14.91 12.27 16.47
CA GLU A 7 -14.84 13.73 16.72
C GLU A 7 -15.79 14.53 15.82
N LEU A 8 -16.01 14.06 14.57
CA LEU A 8 -16.97 14.65 13.64
C LEU A 8 -18.43 14.28 13.92
N GLY A 9 -18.72 13.63 15.05
CA GLY A 9 -20.06 13.38 15.55
C GLY A 9 -20.68 12.03 15.18
N VAL A 10 -19.97 11.15 14.46
CA VAL A 10 -20.44 9.78 14.21
C VAL A 10 -20.25 8.93 15.47
N LYS A 11 -21.27 8.13 15.82
CA LYS A 11 -21.24 7.29 17.03
C LYS A 11 -21.58 5.84 16.70
N GLY A 12 -21.15 4.95 17.61
CA GLY A 12 -21.50 3.53 17.55
C GLY A 12 -20.91 2.77 16.36
N PRO A 13 -21.60 1.73 15.88
CA PRO A 13 -21.09 0.79 14.87
C PRO A 13 -20.77 1.44 13.51
N ALA A 14 -21.30 2.64 13.23
CA ALA A 14 -21.03 3.34 11.97
C ALA A 14 -19.60 3.94 11.89
N VAL A 15 -18.93 4.15 13.03
CA VAL A 15 -17.59 4.74 13.08
C VAL A 15 -16.55 3.95 12.27
N PRO A 16 -16.40 2.63 12.45
CA PRO A 16 -15.50 1.83 11.64
C PRO A 16 -15.79 1.95 10.13
N PHE A 17 -17.06 1.92 9.76
CA PHE A 17 -17.50 1.96 8.37
C PHE A 17 -17.09 3.26 7.68
N TYR A 18 -17.41 4.42 8.26
CA TYR A 18 -17.01 5.71 7.71
C TYR A 18 -15.48 5.89 7.71
N ALA A 19 -14.78 5.36 8.70
CA ALA A 19 -13.31 5.36 8.72
C ALA A 19 -12.72 4.54 7.57
N GLY A 20 -13.30 3.37 7.28
CA GLY A 20 -12.91 2.52 6.15
C GLY A 20 -13.18 3.18 4.81
N ILE A 21 -14.38 3.76 4.61
CA ILE A 21 -14.72 4.50 3.40
C ILE A 21 -13.77 5.70 3.21
N ALA A 22 -13.44 6.43 4.26
CA ALA A 22 -12.52 7.57 4.16
C ALA A 22 -11.12 7.16 3.68
N VAL A 23 -10.63 5.99 4.07
CA VAL A 23 -9.35 5.44 3.58
C VAL A 23 -9.51 4.93 2.14
N ALA A 24 -10.55 4.17 1.85
CA ALA A 24 -10.82 3.59 0.54
C ALA A 24 -11.06 4.64 -0.55
N SER A 25 -11.70 5.76 -0.21
CA SER A 25 -12.04 6.85 -1.14
C SER A 25 -10.81 7.41 -1.86
N SER A 26 -9.72 7.64 -1.13
CA SER A 26 -8.48 8.14 -1.74
C SER A 26 -7.85 7.10 -2.66
N SER A 27 -7.82 5.83 -2.26
CA SER A 27 -7.28 4.74 -3.09
C SER A 27 -8.11 4.52 -4.35
N PHE A 28 -9.43 4.62 -4.25
CA PHE A 28 -10.35 4.47 -5.37
C PHE A 28 -10.13 5.52 -6.45
N THR A 29 -10.14 6.79 -6.08
CA THR A 29 -9.92 7.87 -7.04
C THR A 29 -8.48 7.90 -7.55
N SER A 30 -7.48 7.52 -6.74
CA SER A 30 -6.10 7.36 -7.21
C SER A 30 -5.97 6.29 -8.29
N ALA A 31 -6.64 5.15 -8.12
CA ALA A 31 -6.64 4.07 -9.11
C ALA A 31 -7.23 4.52 -10.45
N LEU A 32 -8.36 5.23 -10.41
CA LEU A 32 -9.03 5.75 -11.61
C LEU A 32 -8.20 6.81 -12.34
N MET A 33 -7.53 7.69 -11.58
CA MET A 33 -6.81 8.84 -12.15
C MET A 33 -5.37 8.51 -12.53
N ALA A 34 -4.79 7.43 -12.03
CA ALA A 34 -3.39 7.07 -12.29
C ALA A 34 -3.04 6.98 -13.80
N PRO A 35 -3.84 6.34 -14.68
CA PRO A 35 -3.55 6.28 -16.11
C PRO A 35 -3.61 7.66 -16.78
N ILE A 36 -4.57 8.51 -16.35
CA ILE A 36 -4.75 9.86 -16.89
C ILE A 36 -3.53 10.71 -16.57
N TRP A 37 -3.13 10.73 -15.30
CA TRP A 37 -1.97 11.53 -14.87
C TRP A 37 -0.65 10.97 -15.40
N GLY A 38 -0.54 9.66 -15.61
CA GLY A 38 0.62 9.05 -16.25
C GLY A 38 0.76 9.54 -17.68
N SER A 39 -0.31 9.53 -18.47
CA SER A 39 -0.28 10.02 -19.86
C SER A 39 -0.02 11.52 -19.97
N LEU A 40 -0.52 12.33 -19.00
CA LEU A 40 -0.22 13.75 -18.94
C LEU A 40 1.25 14.00 -18.54
N ALA A 41 1.81 13.18 -17.64
CA ALA A 41 3.22 13.27 -17.26
C ALA A 41 4.16 13.00 -18.44
N ASP A 42 3.80 12.05 -19.30
CA ASP A 42 4.55 11.75 -20.51
C ASP A 42 4.41 12.86 -21.58
N ARG A 43 3.36 13.69 -21.52
CA ARG A 43 3.11 14.78 -22.46
C ARG A 43 3.62 16.15 -22.01
N TYR A 44 3.55 16.44 -20.71
CA TYR A 44 3.85 17.77 -20.15
C TYR A 44 5.08 17.79 -19.24
N GLY A 45 5.68 16.64 -19.00
CA GLY A 45 6.80 16.50 -18.06
C GLY A 45 6.34 16.04 -16.67
N ARG A 46 7.29 15.55 -15.90
CA ARG A 46 7.05 14.96 -14.58
C ARG A 46 7.06 16.00 -13.46
N LYS A 47 7.92 17.03 -13.55
CA LYS A 47 7.97 18.12 -12.58
C LYS A 47 6.63 18.87 -12.46
N PRO A 48 5.93 19.29 -13.55
CA PRO A 48 4.60 19.90 -13.45
C PRO A 48 3.58 18.98 -12.78
N MET A 49 3.65 17.68 -13.05
CA MET A 49 2.74 16.71 -12.42
C MET A 49 3.03 16.50 -10.93
N MET A 50 4.29 16.56 -10.51
CA MET A 50 4.68 16.54 -9.09
C MET A 50 4.19 17.80 -8.37
N LEU A 51 4.38 18.99 -8.96
CA LEU A 51 3.90 20.26 -8.41
C LEU A 51 2.40 20.28 -8.25
N ARG A 52 1.66 19.89 -9.31
CA ARG A 52 0.20 19.76 -9.24
C ARG A 52 -0.22 18.85 -8.08
N ALA A 53 0.39 17.65 -7.98
CA ALA A 53 0.04 16.69 -6.95
C ALA A 53 0.34 17.24 -5.54
N SER A 54 1.52 17.78 -5.30
CA SER A 54 1.91 18.30 -3.98
C SER A 54 1.07 19.51 -3.54
N ILE A 55 0.78 20.46 -4.44
CA ILE A 55 -0.07 21.62 -4.14
C ILE A 55 -1.50 21.17 -3.80
N ALA A 56 -2.09 20.31 -4.64
CA ALA A 56 -3.45 19.83 -4.39
C ALA A 56 -3.53 18.98 -3.12
N MET A 57 -2.51 18.15 -2.83
CA MET A 57 -2.43 17.39 -1.58
C MET A 57 -2.24 18.31 -0.37
N THR A 58 -1.50 19.42 -0.48
CA THR A 58 -1.40 20.46 0.55
C THR A 58 -2.78 21.00 0.92
N LEU A 59 -3.55 21.40 -0.09
CA LEU A 59 -4.89 21.98 0.10
C LEU A 59 -5.87 20.95 0.66
N THR A 60 -5.88 19.74 0.13
CA THR A 60 -6.82 18.70 0.55
C THR A 60 -6.50 18.16 1.94
N MET A 61 -5.22 17.87 2.25
CA MET A 61 -4.82 17.37 3.56
C MET A 61 -4.89 18.45 4.64
N GLY A 62 -4.42 19.68 4.35
CA GLY A 62 -4.57 20.80 5.25
C GLY A 62 -6.04 21.18 5.48
N GLY A 63 -6.86 21.10 4.43
CA GLY A 63 -8.30 21.35 4.49
C GLY A 63 -9.06 20.36 5.39
N ILE A 64 -8.60 19.11 5.52
CA ILE A 64 -9.21 18.12 6.43
C ILE A 64 -9.23 18.62 7.88
N ALA A 65 -8.26 19.43 8.31
CA ALA A 65 -8.23 19.97 9.65
C ALA A 65 -9.46 20.86 10.00
N PHE A 66 -10.08 21.45 8.99
CA PHE A 66 -11.19 22.42 9.14
C PHE A 66 -12.56 21.82 8.83
N VAL A 67 -12.64 20.53 8.51
CA VAL A 67 -13.95 19.93 8.14
C VAL A 67 -14.91 19.89 9.31
N PRO A 68 -16.19 20.29 9.09
CA PRO A 68 -17.22 20.27 10.11
C PRO A 68 -17.96 18.92 10.19
N SER A 69 -17.86 18.07 9.18
CA SER A 69 -18.60 16.80 9.11
C SER A 69 -17.90 15.74 8.29
N VAL A 70 -18.33 14.49 8.45
CA VAL A 70 -17.80 13.33 7.71
C VAL A 70 -18.00 13.47 6.20
N PHE A 71 -19.06 14.13 5.75
CA PHE A 71 -19.27 14.38 4.32
C PHE A 71 -18.10 15.17 3.70
N TRP A 72 -17.69 16.26 4.32
CA TRP A 72 -16.56 17.06 3.86
C TRP A 72 -15.23 16.31 3.95
N LEU A 73 -15.06 15.47 4.99
CA LEU A 73 -13.91 14.57 5.09
C LEU A 73 -13.84 13.63 3.89
N LEU A 74 -14.94 12.97 3.55
CA LEU A 74 -15.00 12.04 2.41
C LEU A 74 -14.74 12.76 1.08
N LEU A 75 -15.31 13.96 0.90
CA LEU A 75 -15.09 14.78 -0.29
C LEU A 75 -13.59 15.14 -0.45
N LEU A 76 -12.95 15.63 0.60
CA LEU A 76 -11.52 15.96 0.56
C LEU A 76 -10.64 14.72 0.37
N ARG A 77 -11.04 13.58 0.89
CA ARG A 77 -10.37 12.28 0.66
C ARG A 77 -10.48 11.84 -0.80
N LEU A 78 -11.65 11.97 -1.41
CA LEU A 78 -11.83 11.71 -2.85
C LEU A 78 -10.94 12.65 -3.68
N LEU A 79 -10.98 13.95 -3.39
CA LEU A 79 -10.15 14.94 -4.08
C LEU A 79 -8.64 14.66 -3.90
N ASN A 80 -8.22 14.26 -2.70
CA ASN A 80 -6.84 13.90 -2.44
C ASN A 80 -6.38 12.74 -3.34
N GLY A 81 -7.22 11.73 -3.53
CA GLY A 81 -6.92 10.63 -4.45
C GLY A 81 -6.92 11.06 -5.91
N VAL A 82 -7.87 11.94 -6.32
CA VAL A 82 -7.89 12.50 -7.69
C VAL A 82 -6.56 13.15 -8.05
N PHE A 83 -6.00 13.91 -7.14
CA PHE A 83 -4.75 14.66 -7.37
C PHE A 83 -3.48 13.93 -6.92
N SER A 84 -3.56 12.68 -6.51
CA SER A 84 -2.40 11.88 -6.13
C SER A 84 -1.40 11.68 -7.28
N GLY A 85 -0.25 11.05 -6.99
CA GLY A 85 0.72 10.67 -8.01
C GLY A 85 2.11 11.31 -7.86
N PHE A 86 2.41 11.95 -6.72
CA PHE A 86 3.73 12.54 -6.46
C PHE A 86 4.85 11.48 -6.51
N VAL A 87 4.71 10.39 -5.75
CA VAL A 87 5.74 9.34 -5.65
C VAL A 87 6.00 8.63 -6.98
N PRO A 88 5.00 8.17 -7.75
CA PRO A 88 5.24 7.59 -9.07
C PRO A 88 5.97 8.54 -10.03
N ASN A 89 5.59 9.82 -10.04
CA ASN A 89 6.25 10.81 -10.90
C ASN A 89 7.70 11.10 -10.47
N SER A 90 7.99 11.18 -9.16
CA SER A 90 9.36 11.36 -8.67
C SER A 90 10.25 10.14 -8.99
N THR A 91 9.72 8.92 -8.84
CA THR A 91 10.42 7.70 -9.23
C THR A 91 10.75 7.69 -10.71
N ALA A 92 9.78 8.05 -11.53
CA ALA A 92 9.95 8.09 -12.97
C ALA A 92 10.89 9.21 -13.45
N LEU A 93 10.86 10.38 -12.78
CA LEU A 93 11.79 11.49 -13.05
C LEU A 93 13.24 11.05 -12.78
N ILE A 94 13.50 10.45 -11.62
CA ILE A 94 14.83 9.94 -11.27
C ILE A 94 15.26 8.87 -12.28
N ALA A 95 14.39 7.95 -12.64
CA ALA A 95 14.72 6.89 -13.59
C ALA A 95 15.06 7.42 -14.99
N SER A 96 14.48 8.57 -15.40
CA SER A 96 14.73 9.17 -16.73
C SER A 96 15.97 10.07 -16.78
N GLN A 97 16.32 10.76 -15.69
CA GLN A 97 17.38 11.75 -15.69
C GLN A 97 18.71 11.25 -15.14
N VAL A 98 18.69 10.20 -14.30
CA VAL A 98 19.92 9.67 -13.70
C VAL A 98 20.58 8.66 -14.65
N PRO A 99 21.92 8.74 -14.88
CA PRO A 99 22.65 7.77 -15.67
C PRO A 99 22.42 6.33 -15.17
N LYS A 100 22.34 5.36 -16.11
CA LYS A 100 22.02 3.95 -15.81
C LYS A 100 22.91 3.33 -14.72
N ASN A 101 24.17 3.74 -14.66
CA ASN A 101 25.15 3.25 -13.65
C ASN A 101 24.91 3.82 -12.24
N GLN A 102 24.10 4.88 -12.08
CA GLN A 102 23.78 5.51 -10.79
C GLN A 102 22.28 5.39 -10.43
N SER A 103 21.45 4.91 -11.35
CA SER A 103 19.99 4.83 -11.15
C SER A 103 19.61 3.96 -9.94
N GLY A 104 20.34 2.87 -9.70
CA GLY A 104 20.14 2.01 -8.54
C GLY A 104 20.35 2.73 -7.21
N TYR A 105 21.40 3.54 -7.10
CA TYR A 105 21.68 4.33 -5.91
C TYR A 105 20.61 5.42 -5.69
N ALA A 106 20.25 6.15 -6.74
CA ALA A 106 19.27 7.23 -6.65
C ALA A 106 17.86 6.72 -6.29
N LEU A 107 17.40 5.63 -6.94
CA LEU A 107 16.13 4.99 -6.62
C LEU A 107 16.14 4.33 -5.23
N GLY A 108 17.27 3.77 -4.82
CA GLY A 108 17.47 3.25 -3.47
C GLY A 108 17.34 4.33 -2.41
N THR A 109 17.91 5.51 -2.64
CA THR A 109 17.79 6.67 -1.75
C THR A 109 16.33 7.16 -1.65
N LEU A 110 15.62 7.26 -2.78
CA LEU A 110 14.18 7.58 -2.79
C LEU A 110 13.36 6.55 -2.01
N SER A 111 13.65 5.27 -2.21
CA SER A 111 13.00 4.18 -1.48
C SER A 111 13.25 4.26 0.01
N THR A 112 14.46 4.62 0.45
CA THR A 112 14.80 4.83 1.87
C THR A 112 13.94 5.93 2.48
N GLY A 113 13.72 7.05 1.76
CA GLY A 113 12.80 8.11 2.19
C GLY A 113 11.36 7.63 2.34
N THR A 114 10.86 6.86 1.37
CA THR A 114 9.50 6.27 1.43
C THR A 114 9.35 5.33 2.62
N ILE A 115 10.35 4.50 2.86
CA ILE A 115 10.41 3.57 4.00
C ILE A 115 10.42 4.34 5.32
N ALA A 116 11.30 5.34 5.46
CA ALA A 116 11.38 6.16 6.66
C ALA A 116 10.03 6.86 6.94
N GLY A 117 9.38 7.41 5.90
CA GLY A 117 8.05 8.01 6.03
C GLY A 117 6.97 7.02 6.49
N THR A 118 6.99 5.81 5.97
CA THR A 118 6.04 4.75 6.36
C THR A 118 6.22 4.32 7.82
N LEU A 119 7.46 4.32 8.32
CA LEU A 119 7.78 3.99 9.72
C LEU A 119 7.49 5.12 10.68
N MET A 120 8.03 6.30 10.36
CA MET A 120 7.97 7.47 11.23
C MET A 120 6.57 8.11 11.22
N GLY A 121 5.85 8.02 10.10
CA GLY A 121 4.55 8.65 9.93
C GLY A 121 3.53 8.26 11.00
N PRO A 122 3.21 6.97 11.20
CA PRO A 122 2.27 6.54 12.23
C PRO A 122 2.75 6.85 13.66
N LEU A 123 4.06 6.74 13.92
CA LEU A 123 4.66 7.02 15.22
C LEU A 123 4.57 8.51 15.58
N LEU A 124 5.09 9.37 14.71
CA LEU A 124 5.07 10.82 14.91
C LEU A 124 3.65 11.38 14.84
N GLY A 125 2.86 10.90 13.86
CA GLY A 125 1.46 11.27 13.74
C GLY A 125 0.64 10.87 14.95
N GLY A 126 0.90 9.69 15.53
CA GLY A 126 0.29 9.24 16.77
C GLY A 126 0.65 10.11 17.98
N LEU A 127 1.93 10.43 18.14
CA LEU A 127 2.43 11.29 19.22
C LEU A 127 1.83 12.70 19.14
N ILE A 128 1.83 13.30 17.96
CA ILE A 128 1.30 14.65 17.73
C ILE A 128 -0.23 14.66 17.91
N ALA A 129 -0.91 13.64 17.41
CA ALA A 129 -2.36 13.53 17.60
C ALA A 129 -2.78 13.43 19.07
N GLU A 130 -1.98 12.72 19.87
CA GLU A 130 -2.24 12.56 21.31
C GLU A 130 -2.04 13.88 22.09
N GLN A 131 -0.99 14.65 21.74
CA GLN A 131 -0.66 15.89 22.46
C GLN A 131 -1.44 17.11 21.96
N PHE A 132 -1.65 17.20 20.65
CA PHE A 132 -2.19 18.40 20.00
C PHE A 132 -3.54 18.15 19.30
N GLY A 133 -4.05 16.92 19.31
CA GLY A 133 -5.25 16.53 18.62
C GLY A 133 -5.07 16.16 17.14
N VAL A 134 -6.02 15.39 16.60
CA VAL A 134 -5.94 14.82 15.25
C VAL A 134 -5.97 15.89 14.16
N ARG A 135 -6.68 17.01 14.36
CA ARG A 135 -6.75 18.13 13.40
C ARG A 135 -5.38 18.75 13.13
N ASN A 136 -4.56 18.90 14.17
CA ASN A 136 -3.21 19.46 14.05
C ASN A 136 -2.24 18.53 13.29
N VAL A 137 -2.48 17.23 13.31
CA VAL A 137 -1.74 16.29 12.44
C VAL A 137 -1.98 16.58 10.96
N PHE A 138 -3.24 16.83 10.57
CA PHE A 138 -3.57 17.18 9.18
C PHE A 138 -2.97 18.52 8.75
N LEU A 139 -2.96 19.51 9.65
CA LEU A 139 -2.28 20.80 9.41
C LEU A 139 -0.78 20.62 9.20
N LEU A 140 -0.14 19.83 10.05
CA LEU A 140 1.28 19.54 9.95
C LEU A 140 1.62 18.80 8.65
N VAL A 141 0.81 17.81 8.27
CA VAL A 141 0.97 17.11 6.98
C VAL A 141 0.79 18.07 5.82
N GLY A 142 -0.22 18.96 5.86
CA GLY A 142 -0.42 20.01 4.87
C GLY A 142 0.79 20.94 4.78
N PHE A 143 1.36 21.35 5.91
CA PHE A 143 2.56 22.19 5.95
C PHE A 143 3.79 21.49 5.34
N PHE A 144 4.04 20.21 5.67
CA PHE A 144 5.13 19.47 5.04
C PHE A 144 4.92 19.29 3.53
N LEU A 145 3.70 19.04 3.09
CA LEU A 145 3.40 18.96 1.66
C LEU A 145 3.59 20.30 0.95
N PHE A 146 3.29 21.42 1.62
CA PHE A 146 3.62 22.75 1.12
C PHE A 146 5.13 22.93 0.97
N LEU A 147 5.92 22.55 1.97
CA LEU A 147 7.39 22.59 1.87
C LEU A 147 7.88 21.71 0.71
N VAL A 148 7.32 20.52 0.55
CA VAL A 148 7.63 19.64 -0.60
C VAL A 148 7.29 20.32 -1.92
N SER A 149 6.18 21.07 -2.00
CA SER A 149 5.82 21.83 -3.21
C SER A 149 6.85 22.91 -3.52
N VAL A 150 7.28 23.67 -2.52
CA VAL A 150 8.31 24.72 -2.65
C VAL A 150 9.65 24.11 -3.07
N LEU A 151 10.07 23.02 -2.41
CA LEU A 151 11.32 22.31 -2.74
C LEU A 151 11.26 21.71 -4.17
N THR A 152 10.11 21.18 -4.59
CA THR A 152 9.93 20.66 -5.95
C THR A 152 10.00 21.78 -6.98
N TRP A 153 9.42 22.95 -6.69
CA TRP A 153 9.48 24.11 -7.59
C TRP A 153 10.92 24.60 -7.80
N TRP A 154 11.63 24.77 -6.71
CA TRP A 154 12.93 25.44 -6.70
C TRP A 154 14.11 24.48 -6.91
N GLY A 155 14.04 23.27 -6.37
CA GLY A 155 15.17 22.36 -6.33
C GLY A 155 15.19 21.31 -7.44
N ILE A 156 14.10 21.15 -8.22
CA ILE A 156 14.05 20.17 -9.29
C ILE A 156 14.12 20.87 -10.63
N GLU A 157 15.12 20.50 -11.43
CA GLU A 157 15.19 20.84 -12.85
C GLU A 157 14.85 19.60 -13.66
N GLU A 158 14.00 19.74 -14.67
CA GLU A 158 13.64 18.67 -15.59
C GLU A 158 14.03 19.06 -17.00
N ASP A 159 14.99 18.31 -17.59
CA ASP A 159 15.26 18.39 -19.02
C ASP A 159 14.24 17.46 -19.72
N TYR A 160 13.08 18.05 -20.03
CA TYR A 160 11.98 17.32 -20.62
C TYR A 160 12.22 17.09 -22.11
N GLN A 161 12.50 15.86 -22.51
CA GLN A 161 12.45 15.41 -23.89
C GLN A 161 11.15 14.64 -24.12
N GLN A 162 10.34 15.13 -25.06
CA GLN A 162 9.10 14.45 -25.41
C GLN A 162 9.44 13.04 -25.94
N ILE A 163 9.00 12.03 -25.21
CA ILE A 163 9.19 10.62 -25.63
C ILE A 163 8.41 10.43 -26.91
N SER A 164 9.10 10.16 -28.02
CA SER A 164 8.45 9.76 -29.26
C SER A 164 7.61 8.52 -29.03
N LYS A 165 6.44 8.45 -29.67
CA LYS A 165 5.57 7.27 -29.67
C LYS A 165 6.31 6.13 -30.37
N GLU A 166 7.24 5.47 -29.68
CA GLU A 166 7.78 4.21 -30.13
C GLU A 166 6.66 3.16 -30.17
N GLU A 167 6.74 2.29 -31.17
CA GLU A 167 5.78 1.26 -31.53
C GLU A 167 5.14 0.59 -30.30
N HIS A 168 3.93 0.99 -30.00
CA HIS A 168 3.16 0.42 -28.91
C HIS A 168 2.73 -1.00 -29.29
N ILE A 169 3.46 -2.02 -28.84
CA ILE A 169 2.94 -3.38 -28.83
C ILE A 169 1.56 -3.33 -28.16
N SER A 170 0.53 -3.80 -28.83
CA SER A 170 -0.82 -3.80 -28.26
C SER A 170 -0.85 -4.57 -26.94
N SER A 171 -1.60 -4.07 -25.95
CA SER A 171 -1.78 -4.78 -24.67
C SER A 171 -2.28 -6.21 -24.85
N TRP A 172 -3.12 -6.45 -25.87
CA TRP A 172 -3.63 -7.77 -26.23
C TRP A 172 -2.53 -8.68 -26.77
N THR A 173 -1.65 -8.17 -27.63
CA THR A 173 -0.51 -8.92 -28.17
C THR A 173 0.46 -9.31 -27.08
N LEU A 174 0.72 -8.40 -26.13
CA LEU A 174 1.58 -8.67 -24.96
C LEU A 174 0.98 -9.76 -24.06
N LEU A 175 -0.31 -9.62 -23.70
CA LEU A 175 -1.00 -10.64 -22.89
C LEU A 175 -1.13 -11.98 -23.63
N ALA A 176 -1.23 -11.95 -24.97
CA ALA A 176 -1.24 -13.16 -25.77
C ALA A 176 0.12 -13.88 -25.81
N SER A 177 1.24 -13.15 -25.75
CA SER A 177 2.58 -13.73 -25.78
C SER A 177 3.02 -14.41 -24.48
N ILE A 178 2.29 -14.14 -23.35
CA ILE A 178 2.61 -14.76 -22.06
C ILE A 178 2.06 -16.18 -22.03
N GLN A 179 2.95 -17.16 -21.86
CA GLN A 179 2.62 -18.59 -21.86
C GLN A 179 1.70 -19.03 -20.70
N HIS A 180 1.82 -18.38 -19.51
CA HIS A 180 1.15 -18.77 -18.28
C HIS A 180 0.27 -17.65 -17.71
N LYS A 181 -0.85 -17.37 -18.38
CA LYS A 181 -1.79 -16.31 -18.02
C LYS A 181 -2.47 -16.56 -16.66
N ASP A 182 -2.68 -17.82 -16.30
CA ASP A 182 -3.22 -18.24 -15.01
C ASP A 182 -2.28 -17.86 -13.85
N ILE A 183 -0.97 -18.06 -13.99
CA ILE A 183 0.00 -17.63 -12.98
C ILE A 183 0.07 -16.10 -12.89
N LEU A 184 0.07 -15.42 -14.04
CA LEU A 184 0.08 -13.96 -14.09
C LEU A 184 -1.13 -13.37 -13.34
N LEU A 185 -2.33 -13.87 -13.63
CA LEU A 185 -3.55 -13.46 -12.93
C LEU A 185 -3.48 -13.82 -11.44
N GLY A 186 -2.95 -14.99 -11.10
CA GLY A 186 -2.71 -15.39 -9.72
C GLY A 186 -1.83 -14.39 -8.97
N LEU A 187 -0.72 -13.95 -9.56
CA LEU A 187 0.17 -12.97 -8.95
C LEU A 187 -0.48 -11.58 -8.81
N PHE A 188 -1.33 -11.16 -9.76
CA PHE A 188 -2.10 -9.93 -9.64
C PHE A 188 -3.11 -10.01 -8.48
N LEU A 189 -3.83 -11.12 -8.37
CA LEU A 189 -4.76 -11.35 -7.25
C LEU A 189 -4.02 -11.41 -5.91
N THR A 190 -2.85 -12.03 -5.88
CA THR A 190 -2.00 -12.02 -4.68
C THR A 190 -1.55 -10.61 -4.30
N SER A 191 -1.17 -9.76 -5.26
CA SER A 191 -0.86 -8.35 -4.97
C SER A 191 -2.06 -7.60 -4.39
N MET A 192 -3.24 -7.85 -4.92
CA MET A 192 -4.50 -7.33 -4.38
C MET A 192 -4.73 -7.82 -2.95
N THR A 193 -4.58 -9.11 -2.71
CA THR A 193 -4.74 -9.73 -1.39
C THR A 193 -3.74 -9.18 -0.38
N ILE A 194 -2.45 -9.04 -0.74
CA ILE A 194 -1.42 -8.46 0.13
C ILE A 194 -1.83 -7.05 0.58
N GLN A 195 -2.32 -6.24 -0.34
CA GLN A 195 -2.77 -4.88 -0.02
C GLN A 195 -4.06 -4.88 0.81
N MET A 196 -5.01 -5.78 0.53
CA MET A 196 -6.20 -5.96 1.36
C MET A 196 -5.83 -6.33 2.79
N ILE A 197 -4.93 -7.30 2.96
CA ILE A 197 -4.40 -7.76 4.25
C ILE A 197 -3.77 -6.58 5.01
N GLY A 198 -2.93 -5.78 4.35
CA GLY A 198 -2.25 -4.65 4.98
C GLY A 198 -3.21 -3.53 5.42
N GLN A 199 -4.25 -3.28 4.65
CA GLN A 199 -5.14 -2.13 4.82
C GLN A 199 -6.44 -2.43 5.56
N SER A 200 -6.84 -3.71 5.72
CA SER A 200 -8.11 -4.09 6.38
C SER A 200 -8.24 -3.58 7.82
N ILE A 201 -7.15 -3.54 8.55
CA ILE A 201 -7.11 -3.21 9.98
C ILE A 201 -6.80 -1.73 10.22
N SER A 202 -6.15 -1.07 9.27
CA SER A 202 -5.68 0.32 9.41
C SER A 202 -6.77 1.30 9.91
N PRO A 203 -8.01 1.30 9.38
CA PRO A 203 -9.03 2.25 9.83
C PRO A 203 -9.55 1.98 11.24
N ILE A 204 -9.53 0.72 11.70
CA ILE A 204 -10.15 0.28 12.95
C ILE A 204 -9.15 0.08 14.11
N LEU A 205 -7.85 0.08 13.82
CA LEU A 205 -6.83 -0.24 14.81
C LEU A 205 -6.93 0.55 16.12
N PRO A 206 -7.15 1.89 16.13
CA PRO A 206 -7.31 2.63 17.39
C PRO A 206 -8.53 2.20 18.21
N LEU A 207 -9.62 1.79 17.55
CA LEU A 207 -10.81 1.29 18.23
C LEU A 207 -10.56 -0.07 18.87
N TYR A 208 -9.85 -0.95 18.18
CA TYR A 208 -9.46 -2.25 18.71
C TYR A 208 -8.47 -2.13 19.88
N VAL A 209 -7.49 -1.23 19.79
CA VAL A 209 -6.56 -0.93 20.89
C VAL A 209 -7.32 -0.43 22.13
N ARG A 210 -8.36 0.38 21.93
CA ARG A 210 -9.26 0.83 23.01
C ARG A 210 -10.04 -0.35 23.63
N GLU A 211 -10.55 -1.26 22.81
CA GLU A 211 -11.27 -2.47 23.28
C GLU A 211 -10.35 -3.40 24.09
N LEU A 212 -9.05 -3.49 23.73
CA LEU A 212 -8.05 -4.25 24.48
C LEU A 212 -7.64 -3.60 25.82
N GLY A 213 -8.39 -2.57 26.29
CA GLY A 213 -8.23 -1.95 27.59
C GLY A 213 -7.27 -0.76 27.63
N GLN A 214 -6.79 -0.27 26.48
CA GLN A 214 -5.98 0.95 26.44
C GLN A 214 -6.87 2.17 26.60
N SER A 215 -6.75 2.87 27.72
CA SER A 215 -7.54 4.09 28.03
C SER A 215 -6.81 5.38 27.65
N ASN A 216 -5.48 5.40 27.79
CA ASN A 216 -4.64 6.57 27.54
C ASN A 216 -3.74 6.34 26.31
N ASN A 217 -3.39 7.42 25.62
CA ASN A 217 -2.43 7.39 24.49
C ASN A 217 -2.80 6.39 23.38
N ILE A 218 -4.09 6.22 23.11
CA ILE A 218 -4.60 5.22 22.16
C ILE A 218 -4.01 5.42 20.77
N ILE A 219 -3.91 6.67 20.30
CA ILE A 219 -3.42 7.00 18.96
C ILE A 219 -1.93 6.70 18.86
N PHE A 220 -1.17 7.07 19.88
CA PHE A 220 0.27 6.78 19.94
C PHE A 220 0.55 5.27 19.98
N VAL A 221 -0.15 4.52 20.84
CA VAL A 221 -0.01 3.05 20.93
C VAL A 221 -0.38 2.39 19.60
N SER A 222 -1.43 2.86 18.93
CA SER A 222 -1.79 2.38 17.59
C SER A 222 -0.70 2.68 16.56
N GLY A 223 -0.12 3.87 16.61
CA GLY A 223 1.02 4.26 15.78
C GLY A 223 2.24 3.37 16.00
N LEU A 224 2.54 3.06 17.26
CA LEU A 224 3.63 2.17 17.65
C LEU A 224 3.43 0.74 17.08
N ILE A 225 2.21 0.21 17.19
CA ILE A 225 1.85 -1.12 16.66
C ILE A 225 2.03 -1.17 15.13
N VAL A 226 1.63 -0.12 14.39
CA VAL A 226 1.83 -0.04 12.94
C VAL A 226 3.32 0.07 12.61
N SER A 227 4.06 0.91 13.31
CA SER A 227 5.50 1.09 13.10
C SER A 227 6.29 -0.17 13.42
N ALA A 228 5.91 -0.93 14.45
CA ALA A 228 6.54 -2.20 14.80
C ALA A 228 6.50 -3.21 13.65
N MET A 229 5.35 -3.33 12.95
CA MET A 229 5.21 -4.15 11.74
C MET A 229 6.14 -3.65 10.63
N GLY A 230 6.17 -2.34 10.39
CA GLY A 230 7.01 -1.75 9.36
C GLY A 230 8.50 -1.96 9.63
N ILE A 231 8.96 -1.75 10.87
CA ILE A 231 10.36 -1.96 11.29
C ILE A 231 10.79 -3.40 10.98
N SER A 232 10.01 -4.38 11.43
CA SER A 232 10.37 -5.80 11.22
C SER A 232 10.36 -6.17 9.74
N SER A 233 9.43 -5.64 8.95
CA SER A 233 9.35 -5.87 7.51
C SER A 233 10.61 -5.36 6.78
N ILE A 234 11.10 -4.17 7.14
CA ILE A 234 12.29 -3.59 6.54
C ILE A 234 13.54 -4.35 6.92
N LEU A 235 13.73 -4.64 8.20
CA LEU A 235 14.87 -5.38 8.70
C LEU A 235 15.01 -6.76 8.03
N THR A 236 13.88 -7.36 7.66
CA THR A 236 13.87 -8.73 7.09
C THR A 236 13.77 -8.77 5.57
N SER A 237 13.33 -7.71 4.89
CA SER A 237 13.08 -7.71 3.44
C SER A 237 14.31 -8.09 2.62
N GLY A 238 15.48 -7.55 2.95
CA GLY A 238 16.73 -7.88 2.24
C GLY A 238 17.17 -9.33 2.44
N TRP A 239 16.97 -9.86 3.66
CA TRP A 239 17.28 -11.26 3.96
C TRP A 239 16.26 -12.21 3.31
N MET A 240 14.99 -11.85 3.33
CA MET A 240 13.92 -12.60 2.65
C MET A 240 14.11 -12.63 1.13
N GLY A 241 14.59 -11.54 0.52
CA GLY A 241 14.96 -11.54 -0.89
C GLY A 241 16.03 -12.58 -1.22
N LYS A 242 17.14 -12.61 -0.45
CA LYS A 242 18.20 -13.61 -0.59
C LYS A 242 17.70 -15.04 -0.35
N LEU A 243 16.79 -15.22 0.61
CA LEU A 243 16.19 -16.51 0.86
C LEU A 243 15.33 -16.96 -0.33
N GLY A 244 14.54 -16.04 -0.92
CA GLY A 244 13.74 -16.30 -2.12
C GLY A 244 14.59 -16.74 -3.32
N ASP A 245 15.78 -16.17 -3.48
CA ASP A 245 16.71 -16.58 -4.53
C ASP A 245 17.27 -18.01 -4.30
N ARG A 246 17.40 -18.44 -3.03
CA ARG A 246 17.92 -19.79 -2.69
C ARG A 246 16.85 -20.88 -2.77
N ILE A 247 15.68 -20.67 -2.16
CA ILE A 247 14.62 -21.70 -2.07
C ILE A 247 13.59 -21.61 -3.20
N GLY A 248 13.64 -20.53 -3.98
CA GLY A 248 12.67 -20.18 -5.02
C GLY A 248 11.56 -19.23 -4.54
N ASN A 249 11.37 -18.14 -5.27
CA ASN A 249 10.41 -17.09 -4.89
C ASN A 249 8.96 -17.59 -4.77
N HIS A 250 8.55 -18.60 -5.54
CA HIS A 250 7.23 -19.23 -5.43
C HIS A 250 7.03 -19.92 -4.08
N ARG A 251 8.05 -20.66 -3.59
CA ARG A 251 7.97 -21.33 -2.27
C ARG A 251 7.98 -20.30 -1.14
N LEU A 252 8.84 -19.28 -1.25
CA LEU A 252 8.90 -18.23 -0.25
C LEU A 252 7.56 -17.48 -0.15
N LEU A 253 6.91 -17.18 -1.28
CA LEU A 253 5.60 -16.51 -1.30
C LEU A 253 4.52 -17.34 -0.62
N LEU A 254 4.45 -18.65 -0.88
CA LEU A 254 3.51 -19.56 -0.24
C LEU A 254 3.75 -19.65 1.28
N LEU A 255 5.02 -19.78 1.70
CA LEU A 255 5.37 -19.79 3.12
C LEU A 255 5.03 -18.48 3.82
N ALA A 256 5.26 -17.34 3.16
CA ALA A 256 4.94 -16.03 3.70
C ALA A 256 3.43 -15.81 3.83
N LEU A 257 2.61 -16.30 2.89
CA LEU A 257 1.14 -16.27 3.00
C LEU A 257 0.63 -17.15 4.14
N LEU A 258 1.17 -18.38 4.27
CA LEU A 258 0.84 -19.29 5.36
C LEU A 258 1.17 -18.64 6.71
N TYR A 259 2.38 -18.14 6.85
CA TYR A 259 2.85 -17.46 8.05
C TYR A 259 1.99 -16.23 8.39
N SER A 260 1.65 -15.42 7.38
CA SER A 260 0.79 -14.26 7.54
C SER A 260 -0.60 -14.62 8.04
N GLY A 261 -1.22 -15.65 7.46
CA GLY A 261 -2.54 -16.12 7.88
C GLY A 261 -2.54 -16.61 9.34
N ILE A 262 -1.52 -17.38 9.74
CA ILE A 262 -1.37 -17.85 11.12
C ILE A 262 -1.22 -16.66 12.09
N LEU A 263 -0.38 -15.69 11.78
CA LEU A 263 -0.19 -14.53 12.66
C LEU A 263 -1.43 -13.63 12.76
N TYR A 264 -2.26 -13.57 11.73
CA TYR A 264 -3.55 -12.89 11.84
C TYR A 264 -4.50 -13.57 12.83
N ILE A 265 -4.46 -14.90 12.93
CA ILE A 265 -5.21 -15.63 13.97
C ILE A 265 -4.68 -15.23 15.36
N PHE A 266 -3.35 -15.17 15.56
CA PHE A 266 -2.78 -14.70 16.83
C PHE A 266 -3.15 -13.24 17.14
N CYS A 267 -3.18 -12.36 16.13
CA CYS A 267 -3.67 -10.99 16.33
C CYS A 267 -5.14 -10.95 16.76
N ALA A 268 -5.98 -11.86 16.25
CA ALA A 268 -7.38 -11.99 16.68
C ALA A 268 -7.52 -12.46 18.13
N LEU A 269 -6.57 -13.25 18.62
CA LEU A 269 -6.54 -13.79 19.98
C LEU A 269 -5.82 -12.87 20.99
N ALA A 270 -5.31 -11.73 20.54
CA ALA A 270 -4.62 -10.79 21.41
C ALA A 270 -5.59 -10.23 22.48
N GLN A 271 -5.15 -10.23 23.73
CA GLN A 271 -5.91 -9.73 24.89
C GLN A 271 -5.38 -8.40 25.39
N THR A 272 -4.18 -7.99 24.96
CA THR A 272 -3.55 -6.73 25.35
C THR A 272 -2.95 -6.02 24.15
N PRO A 273 -2.83 -4.68 24.16
CA PRO A 273 -2.14 -3.93 23.12
C PRO A 273 -0.69 -4.37 22.89
N PHE A 274 0.00 -4.79 23.95
CA PHE A 274 1.37 -5.30 23.84
C PHE A 274 1.44 -6.62 23.04
N GLN A 275 0.54 -7.58 23.33
CA GLN A 275 0.46 -8.83 22.57
C GLN A 275 0.15 -8.54 21.09
N LEU A 276 -0.80 -7.64 20.82
CA LEU A 276 -1.11 -7.23 19.45
C LEU A 276 0.12 -6.63 18.77
N GLY A 277 0.87 -5.75 19.43
CA GLY A 277 2.10 -5.16 18.94
C GLY A 277 3.18 -6.20 18.63
N LEU A 278 3.36 -7.19 19.51
CA LEU A 278 4.28 -8.29 19.31
C LEU A 278 3.89 -9.16 18.09
N PHE A 279 2.62 -9.54 17.98
CA PHE A 279 2.15 -10.33 16.82
C PHE A 279 2.23 -9.53 15.51
N ARG A 280 1.99 -8.23 15.54
CA ARG A 280 2.17 -7.34 14.39
C ARG A 280 3.64 -7.17 14.02
N PHE A 281 4.54 -7.11 14.98
CA PHE A 281 5.98 -7.13 14.73
C PHE A 281 6.40 -8.44 14.04
N LEU A 282 5.98 -9.59 14.56
CA LEU A 282 6.24 -10.88 13.94
C LEU A 282 5.63 -10.97 12.53
N PHE A 283 4.39 -10.49 12.35
CA PHE A 283 3.74 -10.43 11.03
C PHE A 283 4.56 -9.64 10.00
N GLY A 284 5.21 -8.54 10.43
CA GLY A 284 6.09 -7.74 9.57
C GLY A 284 7.23 -8.55 8.93
N ILE A 285 7.73 -9.59 9.60
CA ILE A 285 8.76 -10.50 9.06
C ILE A 285 8.25 -11.19 7.78
N GLY A 286 7.02 -11.68 7.79
CA GLY A 286 6.39 -12.31 6.63
C GLY A 286 6.11 -11.33 5.50
N THR A 287 5.64 -10.12 5.83
CA THR A 287 5.35 -9.09 4.81
C THR A 287 6.59 -8.65 4.06
N GLY A 288 7.77 -8.72 4.67
CA GLY A 288 9.06 -8.47 4.02
C GLY A 288 9.36 -9.41 2.84
N ALA A 289 8.67 -10.55 2.76
CA ALA A 289 8.82 -11.52 1.65
C ALA A 289 7.72 -11.41 0.60
N LEU A 290 6.52 -10.93 0.95
CA LEU A 290 5.33 -11.00 0.08
C LEU A 290 5.49 -10.19 -1.21
N MET A 291 5.67 -8.87 -1.13
CA MET A 291 5.79 -8.02 -2.33
C MET A 291 7.05 -8.29 -3.15
N PRO A 292 8.25 -8.46 -2.55
CA PRO A 292 9.43 -8.86 -3.32
C PRO A 292 9.24 -10.20 -4.03
N GLY A 293 8.56 -11.17 -3.40
CA GLY A 293 8.24 -12.47 -4.00
C GLY A 293 7.38 -12.34 -5.25
N VAL A 294 6.28 -11.57 -5.18
CA VAL A 294 5.41 -11.31 -6.34
C VAL A 294 6.18 -10.58 -7.44
N THR A 295 6.91 -9.51 -7.09
CA THR A 295 7.67 -8.69 -8.05
C THR A 295 8.73 -9.52 -8.78
N ALA A 296 9.47 -10.37 -8.06
CA ALA A 296 10.47 -11.25 -8.65
C ALA A 296 9.85 -12.28 -9.61
N LEU A 297 8.69 -12.87 -9.25
CA LEU A 297 7.98 -13.80 -10.12
C LEU A 297 7.43 -13.11 -11.37
N LEU A 298 6.81 -11.95 -11.24
CA LEU A 298 6.34 -11.15 -12.38
C LEU A 298 7.48 -10.81 -13.33
N ASN A 299 8.63 -10.37 -12.79
CA ASN A 299 9.79 -10.02 -13.60
C ASN A 299 10.36 -11.22 -14.39
N ARG A 300 10.34 -12.42 -13.78
CA ARG A 300 10.81 -13.66 -14.44
C ARG A 300 9.89 -14.15 -15.56
N MET A 301 8.58 -13.85 -15.45
CA MET A 301 7.57 -14.35 -16.40
C MET A 301 7.27 -13.39 -17.53
N THR A 302 7.73 -12.15 -17.43
CA THR A 302 7.40 -11.09 -18.38
C THR A 302 8.56 -10.84 -19.34
N PRO A 303 8.31 -10.79 -20.67
CA PRO A 303 9.30 -10.34 -21.65
C PRO A 303 9.77 -8.91 -21.33
N LYS A 304 11.04 -8.60 -21.64
CA LYS A 304 11.64 -7.30 -21.30
C LYS A 304 10.85 -6.11 -21.85
N GLU A 305 10.29 -6.25 -23.05
CA GLU A 305 9.50 -5.24 -23.75
C GLU A 305 8.13 -4.97 -23.11
N GLY A 306 7.64 -5.90 -22.27
CA GLY A 306 6.33 -5.84 -21.63
C GLY A 306 6.34 -5.56 -20.13
N ILE A 307 7.51 -5.49 -19.49
CA ILE A 307 7.66 -5.40 -18.02
C ILE A 307 6.86 -4.21 -17.46
N SER A 308 7.05 -3.02 -18.01
CA SER A 308 6.38 -1.80 -17.52
C SER A 308 4.85 -1.93 -17.50
N ARG A 309 4.26 -2.54 -18.53
CA ARG A 309 2.80 -2.74 -18.62
C ARG A 309 2.29 -3.77 -17.63
N ILE A 310 2.99 -4.89 -17.49
CA ILE A 310 2.61 -5.93 -16.52
C ILE A 310 2.67 -5.37 -15.10
N PHE A 311 3.69 -4.58 -14.77
CA PHE A 311 3.76 -3.89 -13.48
C PHE A 311 2.66 -2.85 -13.30
N SER A 312 2.24 -2.16 -14.37
CA SER A 312 1.09 -1.24 -14.33
C SER A 312 -0.23 -1.97 -14.05
N TYR A 313 -0.45 -3.13 -14.66
CA TYR A 313 -1.61 -3.97 -14.34
C TYR A 313 -1.54 -4.49 -12.89
N ASN A 314 -0.38 -4.95 -12.45
CA ASN A 314 -0.19 -5.35 -11.05
C ASN A 314 -0.50 -4.21 -10.08
N GLN A 315 -0.07 -2.99 -10.40
CA GLN A 315 -0.37 -1.81 -9.60
C GLN A 315 -1.86 -1.47 -9.54
N LEU A 316 -2.61 -1.72 -10.63
CA LEU A 316 -4.06 -1.57 -10.63
C LEU A 316 -4.71 -2.53 -9.61
N PHE A 317 -4.35 -3.81 -9.65
CA PHE A 317 -4.84 -4.79 -8.67
C PHE A 317 -4.45 -4.41 -7.24
N PHE A 318 -3.24 -3.91 -7.03
CA PHE A 318 -2.80 -3.40 -5.74
C PHE A 318 -3.67 -2.24 -5.24
N TYR A 319 -4.04 -1.28 -6.10
CA TYR A 319 -4.96 -0.20 -5.74
C TYR A 319 -6.38 -0.71 -5.44
N VAL A 320 -6.87 -1.68 -6.21
CA VAL A 320 -8.17 -2.34 -5.91
C VAL A 320 -8.13 -2.96 -4.52
N GLY A 321 -7.03 -3.62 -4.14
CA GLY A 321 -6.82 -4.12 -2.78
C GLY A 321 -6.85 -3.02 -1.72
N GLY A 322 -6.29 -1.85 -2.04
CA GLY A 322 -6.33 -0.64 -1.19
C GLY A 322 -7.73 -0.05 -0.98
N VAL A 323 -8.67 -0.37 -1.88
CA VAL A 323 -10.09 -0.03 -1.72
C VAL A 323 -10.83 -1.12 -0.93
N LEU A 324 -10.69 -2.37 -1.37
CA LEU A 324 -11.45 -3.48 -0.81
C LEU A 324 -11.03 -3.82 0.63
N GLY A 325 -9.74 -3.67 0.97
CA GLY A 325 -9.23 -3.97 2.31
C GLY A 325 -9.92 -3.17 3.41
N PRO A 326 -9.83 -1.83 3.40
CA PRO A 326 -10.51 -0.98 4.39
C PRO A 326 -12.01 -1.17 4.45
N VAL A 327 -12.68 -1.33 3.29
CA VAL A 327 -14.12 -1.57 3.21
C VAL A 327 -14.50 -2.91 3.85
N MET A 328 -13.78 -3.99 3.51
CA MET A 328 -13.98 -5.31 4.11
C MET A 328 -13.78 -5.26 5.63
N GLY A 329 -12.63 -4.74 6.07
CA GLY A 329 -12.30 -4.69 7.50
C GLY A 329 -13.28 -3.86 8.31
N SER A 330 -13.65 -2.69 7.82
CA SER A 330 -14.61 -1.81 8.50
C SER A 330 -16.04 -2.36 8.48
N SER A 331 -16.46 -3.05 7.41
CA SER A 331 -17.78 -3.71 7.33
C SER A 331 -17.87 -4.87 8.31
N ILE A 332 -16.84 -5.70 8.42
CA ILE A 332 -16.80 -6.79 9.41
C ILE A 332 -16.84 -6.19 10.84
N ALA A 333 -16.06 -5.15 11.10
CA ALA A 333 -16.04 -4.48 12.41
C ALA A 333 -17.40 -3.87 12.78
N MET A 334 -18.14 -3.34 11.80
CA MET A 334 -19.46 -2.75 12.01
C MET A 334 -20.53 -3.80 12.36
N HIS A 335 -20.52 -4.96 11.68
CA HIS A 335 -21.63 -5.92 11.78
C HIS A 335 -21.37 -7.08 12.73
N VAL A 336 -20.08 -7.34 13.05
CA VAL A 336 -19.71 -8.45 13.93
C VAL A 336 -18.89 -7.93 15.12
N ASN A 337 -17.58 -7.82 14.99
CA ASN A 337 -16.65 -7.20 15.96
C ASN A 337 -15.23 -7.08 15.36
N TYR A 338 -14.30 -6.47 16.12
CA TYR A 338 -12.94 -6.24 15.66
C TYR A 338 -12.12 -7.54 15.54
N HIS A 339 -12.33 -8.54 16.37
CA HIS A 339 -11.62 -9.83 16.30
C HIS A 339 -11.89 -10.54 14.96
N TRP A 340 -13.12 -10.49 14.46
CA TRP A 340 -13.50 -11.10 13.18
C TRP A 340 -12.86 -10.41 11.97
N VAL A 341 -12.39 -9.18 12.09
CA VAL A 341 -11.61 -8.55 11.02
C VAL A 341 -10.30 -9.29 10.80
N PHE A 342 -9.64 -9.70 11.88
CA PHE A 342 -8.39 -10.46 11.81
C PHE A 342 -8.65 -11.89 11.29
N TYR A 343 -9.70 -12.56 11.75
CA TYR A 343 -10.09 -13.88 11.21
C TYR A 343 -10.45 -13.79 9.73
N GLY A 344 -11.24 -12.81 9.31
CA GLY A 344 -11.58 -12.59 7.90
C GLY A 344 -10.34 -12.33 7.03
N THR A 345 -9.38 -11.59 7.56
CA THR A 345 -8.10 -11.32 6.90
C THR A 345 -7.23 -12.59 6.83
N ALA A 346 -7.24 -13.45 7.87
CA ALA A 346 -6.57 -14.74 7.86
C ALA A 346 -7.19 -15.68 6.81
N ILE A 347 -8.52 -15.74 6.73
CA ILE A 347 -9.24 -16.53 5.72
C ILE A 347 -8.84 -16.06 4.31
N LEU A 348 -8.77 -14.75 4.09
CA LEU A 348 -8.34 -14.20 2.81
C LEU A 348 -6.91 -14.64 2.44
N ALA A 349 -5.97 -14.61 3.40
CA ALA A 349 -4.60 -15.07 3.19
C ALA A 349 -4.53 -16.57 2.87
N PHE A 350 -5.30 -17.39 3.57
CA PHE A 350 -5.36 -18.84 3.30
C PHE A 350 -6.07 -19.18 1.98
N THR A 351 -7.06 -18.39 1.59
CA THR A 351 -7.74 -18.55 0.30
C THR A 351 -6.77 -18.26 -0.85
N ASP A 352 -6.00 -17.19 -0.76
CA ASP A 352 -4.96 -16.85 -1.75
C ASP A 352 -3.84 -17.89 -1.77
N LEU A 353 -3.41 -18.37 -0.60
CA LEU A 353 -2.46 -19.50 -0.48
C LEU A 353 -2.97 -20.76 -1.21
N ALA A 354 -4.21 -21.15 -0.96
CA ALA A 354 -4.81 -22.33 -1.59
C ALA A 354 -4.91 -22.15 -3.12
N PHE A 355 -5.28 -20.95 -3.57
CA PHE A 355 -5.36 -20.59 -4.97
C PHE A 355 -4.00 -20.67 -5.68
N LEU A 356 -2.95 -20.09 -5.07
CA LEU A 356 -1.60 -20.15 -5.61
C LEU A 356 -1.03 -21.58 -5.59
N LEU A 357 -1.29 -22.35 -4.53
CA LEU A 357 -0.91 -23.76 -4.48
C LEU A 357 -1.53 -24.57 -5.62
N PHE A 358 -2.81 -24.32 -5.94
CA PHE A 358 -3.49 -24.98 -7.05
C PHE A 358 -2.84 -24.63 -8.39
N ILE A 359 -2.57 -23.34 -8.63
CA ILE A 359 -1.93 -22.87 -9.86
C ILE A 359 -0.50 -23.41 -10.00
N PHE A 360 0.33 -23.30 -8.97
CA PHE A 360 1.72 -23.76 -9.03
C PHE A 360 1.84 -25.28 -9.16
N ARG A 361 0.96 -26.07 -8.52
CA ARG A 361 0.91 -27.54 -8.72
C ARG A 361 0.62 -27.92 -10.17
N LYS A 362 -0.32 -27.23 -10.79
CA LYS A 362 -0.62 -27.43 -12.22
C LYS A 362 0.60 -27.17 -13.08
N TYR A 363 1.35 -26.10 -12.79
CA TYR A 363 2.55 -25.72 -13.53
C TYR A 363 3.71 -26.71 -13.35
N LEU A 364 3.96 -27.15 -12.12
CA LEU A 364 5.05 -28.13 -11.83
C LEU A 364 4.78 -29.48 -12.51
N LYS A 365 3.54 -29.97 -12.52
CA LYS A 365 3.17 -31.18 -13.24
C LYS A 365 3.40 -31.07 -14.75
N VAL A 366 3.07 -29.93 -15.35
CA VAL A 366 3.29 -29.71 -16.80
C VAL A 366 4.79 -29.71 -17.12
N ARG A 367 5.63 -29.14 -16.26
CA ARG A 367 7.09 -29.12 -16.46
C ARG A 367 7.75 -30.51 -16.31
N GLU A 368 7.23 -31.35 -15.43
CA GLU A 368 7.68 -32.76 -15.31
C GLU A 368 7.30 -33.57 -16.56
N ILE A 369 6.12 -33.37 -17.13
CA ILE A 369 5.67 -34.05 -18.34
C ILE A 369 6.45 -33.58 -19.59
N SER A 370 6.88 -32.30 -19.64
CA SER A 370 7.65 -31.76 -20.77
C SER A 370 9.17 -32.02 -20.68
N ALA A 371 9.63 -32.57 -19.57
CA ALA A 371 11.02 -32.97 -19.36
C ALA A 371 11.29 -34.47 -19.63
N HIS A 372 10.28 -35.23 -19.97
CA HIS A 372 10.31 -36.58 -20.52
C HIS A 372 9.88 -36.56 -21.98
#